data_ec6ba29085166fede1d3baa37b154c8e
#
_entry.id   ec6ba29085166fede1d3baa37b154c8e
#
_cell.length_a   1.000
_cell.length_b   1.000
_cell.length_c   1.000
_cell.angle_alpha   90.00
_cell.angle_beta   90.00
_cell.angle_gamma   90.00
#
_symmetry.space_group_name_H-M   'P 1'
#
loop_
_entity.id
_entity.type
_entity.pdbx_description
1 polymer ?
#
loop_
_entity_poly.entity_id
_entity_poly.type
_entity_poly.pdbx_seq_one_letter_code
_entity_poly.pdbx_strand_id
1 'polypeptide(L)'
;MKRYLIHLCLLFMSFVVSSQTTTPDSLKSALQKTTSERTRLEILANLMDISRNDDILVNAKQLYQEALKANDNYYKEAALTEILRHYINTDQTDSANVYIAKAEQELKGEARTSLVSFMKMIQDTRVIFYTSGEPRRKVLMNCLFKLEEPDKLSPYEKIACNYVLGMAVSNSVMEENMLKEDFKQGKEYFDNVLTEAEKLP
;
A
#
# COMPACT_ATOMS: atom_id res chain seq x y z
N MET A 1 -49.30 26.25 7.72
CA MET A 1 -48.72 25.76 6.43
C MET A 1 -47.57 26.60 5.91
N LYS A 2 -47.57 27.92 5.87
CA LYS A 2 -46.47 28.75 5.34
C LYS A 2 -45.11 28.55 6.09
N ARG A 3 -45.10 28.31 7.41
CA ARG A 3 -43.87 28.13 8.19
C ARG A 3 -43.12 26.84 7.88
N TYR A 4 -43.81 25.74 7.55
CA TYR A 4 -43.18 24.47 7.18
C TYR A 4 -42.56 24.50 5.78
N LEU A 5 -43.11 25.29 4.86
CA LEU A 5 -42.55 25.46 3.52
C LEU A 5 -41.22 26.17 3.55
N ILE A 6 -41.07 27.19 4.43
CA ILE A 6 -39.81 27.94 4.60
C ILE A 6 -38.71 27.03 5.20
N HIS A 7 -39.05 26.17 6.17
CA HIS A 7 -38.08 25.26 6.75
C HIS A 7 -37.68 24.15 5.76
N LEU A 8 -38.61 23.70 4.91
CA LEU A 8 -38.33 22.73 3.85
C LEU A 8 -37.42 23.33 2.78
N CYS A 9 -37.65 24.59 2.39
CA CYS A 9 -36.77 25.30 1.44
C CYS A 9 -35.38 25.58 2.02
N LEU A 10 -35.26 25.88 3.32
CA LEU A 10 -33.96 26.05 3.98
C LEU A 10 -33.21 24.73 4.12
N LEU A 11 -33.91 23.61 4.34
CA LEU A 11 -33.33 22.26 4.31
C LEU A 11 -32.86 21.86 2.89
N PHE A 12 -33.59 22.23 1.84
CA PHE A 12 -33.17 21.99 0.46
C PHE A 12 -32.01 22.90 0.02
N MET A 13 -31.94 24.14 0.54
CA MET A 13 -30.80 25.00 0.25
C MET A 13 -29.49 24.55 0.94
N SER A 14 -29.57 23.85 2.05
CA SER A 14 -28.36 23.26 2.67
C SER A 14 -27.84 22.01 1.97
N PHE A 15 -28.61 21.39 1.06
CA PHE A 15 -28.16 20.27 0.21
C PHE A 15 -27.62 20.71 -1.14
N VAL A 16 -27.69 21.98 -1.49
CA VAL A 16 -26.91 22.58 -2.59
C VAL A 16 -25.58 23.13 -2.05
N VAL A 17 -24.96 22.43 -1.09
CA VAL A 17 -23.51 22.51 -0.92
C VAL A 17 -22.92 21.80 -2.11
N SER A 18 -22.63 22.63 -3.11
CA SER A 18 -21.79 22.38 -4.25
C SER A 18 -20.99 21.08 -4.11
N SER A 19 -21.34 20.08 -4.92
CA SER A 19 -20.36 19.15 -5.43
C SER A 19 -19.39 19.99 -6.30
N GLN A 20 -18.59 20.83 -5.67
CA GLN A 20 -17.41 21.38 -6.30
C GLN A 20 -16.58 20.14 -6.61
N THR A 21 -16.58 19.77 -7.89
CA THR A 21 -15.65 18.75 -8.39
C THR A 21 -14.27 19.22 -7.94
N THR A 22 -13.73 18.53 -6.94
CA THR A 22 -12.43 18.86 -6.37
C THR A 22 -11.41 18.64 -7.48
N THR A 23 -10.94 19.72 -8.09
CA THR A 23 -9.96 19.63 -9.17
C THR A 23 -8.55 19.78 -8.59
N PRO A 24 -7.52 19.24 -9.24
CA PRO A 24 -6.14 19.44 -8.82
C PRO A 24 -5.78 20.92 -8.65
N ASP A 25 -6.27 21.80 -9.52
CA ASP A 25 -5.98 23.21 -9.47
C ASP A 25 -6.65 23.92 -8.28
N SER A 26 -7.88 23.54 -7.93
CA SER A 26 -8.55 24.05 -6.74
C SER A 26 -7.81 23.66 -5.45
N LEU A 27 -7.32 22.42 -5.36
CA LEU A 27 -6.52 21.95 -4.22
C LEU A 27 -5.15 22.64 -4.17
N LYS A 28 -4.46 22.81 -5.28
CA LYS A 28 -3.19 23.56 -5.34
C LYS A 28 -3.36 25.01 -4.87
N SER A 29 -4.44 25.66 -5.30
CA SER A 29 -4.77 27.03 -4.83
C SER A 29 -5.08 27.06 -3.33
N ALA A 30 -5.82 26.06 -2.80
CA ALA A 30 -6.09 25.95 -1.37
C ALA A 30 -4.81 25.71 -0.57
N LEU A 31 -3.90 24.85 -1.07
CA LEU A 31 -2.62 24.57 -0.45
C LEU A 31 -1.73 25.82 -0.28
N GLN A 32 -1.77 26.72 -1.26
CA GLN A 32 -1.03 27.99 -1.20
C GLN A 32 -1.58 28.96 -0.15
N LYS A 33 -2.87 28.89 0.13
CA LYS A 33 -3.57 29.83 1.03
C LYS A 33 -3.62 29.36 2.49
N THR A 34 -3.49 28.04 2.74
CA THR A 34 -3.60 27.50 4.09
C THR A 34 -2.27 27.56 4.84
N THR A 35 -2.35 27.99 6.09
CA THR A 35 -1.25 27.96 7.07
C THR A 35 -1.42 26.82 8.08
N SER A 36 -2.58 26.16 8.10
CA SER A 36 -2.86 25.03 8.98
C SER A 36 -2.10 23.80 8.51
N GLU A 37 -1.24 23.26 9.37
CA GLU A 37 -0.46 22.06 9.09
C GLU A 37 -1.36 20.86 8.75
N ARG A 38 -2.38 20.60 9.56
CA ARG A 38 -3.34 19.53 9.33
C ARG A 38 -4.07 19.68 8.00
N THR A 39 -4.56 20.88 7.70
CA THR A 39 -5.25 21.16 6.44
C THR A 39 -4.30 20.96 5.24
N ARG A 40 -3.02 21.31 5.38
CA ARG A 40 -2.00 21.04 4.34
C ARG A 40 -1.86 19.56 4.06
N LEU A 41 -1.77 18.72 5.11
CA LEU A 41 -1.68 17.26 4.96
C LEU A 41 -2.93 16.69 4.29
N GLU A 42 -4.13 17.12 4.70
CA GLU A 42 -5.39 16.69 4.08
C GLU A 42 -5.47 17.08 2.59
N ILE A 43 -5.07 18.30 2.23
CA ILE A 43 -5.05 18.75 0.83
C ILE A 43 -4.03 17.95 0.01
N LEU A 44 -2.84 17.70 0.54
CA LEU A 44 -1.81 16.93 -0.16
C LEU A 44 -2.22 15.46 -0.34
N ALA A 45 -2.87 14.85 0.64
CA ALA A 45 -3.42 13.51 0.51
C ALA A 45 -4.50 13.46 -0.60
N ASN A 46 -5.42 14.42 -0.61
CA ASN A 46 -6.42 14.52 -1.67
C ASN A 46 -5.79 14.79 -3.05
N LEU A 47 -4.73 15.61 -3.13
CA LEU A 47 -3.98 15.82 -4.37
C LEU A 47 -3.33 14.52 -4.86
N MET A 48 -2.74 13.76 -3.96
CA MET A 48 -2.15 12.45 -4.26
C MET A 48 -3.21 11.50 -4.82
N ASP A 49 -4.37 11.39 -4.18
CA ASP A 49 -5.45 10.47 -4.55
C ASP A 49 -6.08 10.76 -5.92
N ILE A 50 -6.22 12.05 -6.28
CA ILE A 50 -6.80 12.44 -7.58
C ILE A 50 -5.77 12.60 -8.69
N SER A 51 -4.49 12.52 -8.38
CA SER A 51 -3.39 12.64 -9.35
C SER A 51 -3.26 11.39 -10.21
N ARG A 52 -2.59 11.56 -11.35
CA ARG A 52 -2.30 10.45 -12.29
C ARG A 52 -0.83 10.43 -12.65
N ASN A 53 -0.34 9.25 -12.98
CA ASN A 53 1.03 9.04 -13.45
C ASN A 53 2.08 9.62 -12.48
N ASP A 54 3.06 10.35 -12.99
CA ASP A 54 4.17 10.89 -12.23
C ASP A 54 3.78 11.96 -11.20
N ASP A 55 2.63 12.63 -11.39
CA ASP A 55 2.11 13.60 -10.42
C ASP A 55 1.77 12.95 -9.07
N ILE A 56 1.39 11.66 -9.05
CA ILE A 56 1.18 10.91 -7.81
C ILE A 56 2.48 10.90 -7.00
N LEU A 57 3.61 10.55 -7.63
CA LEU A 57 4.91 10.49 -6.96
C LEU A 57 5.34 11.85 -6.41
N VAL A 58 5.11 12.93 -7.18
CA VAL A 58 5.45 14.30 -6.75
C VAL A 58 4.65 14.67 -5.51
N ASN A 59 3.32 14.47 -5.55
CA ASN A 59 2.44 14.81 -4.44
C ASN A 59 2.68 13.90 -3.22
N ALA A 60 2.93 12.59 -3.42
CA ALA A 60 3.27 11.67 -2.35
C ALA A 60 4.58 12.06 -1.65
N LYS A 61 5.62 12.45 -2.40
CA LYS A 61 6.87 12.96 -1.82
C LYS A 61 6.67 14.24 -1.02
N GLN A 62 5.83 15.14 -1.50
CA GLN A 62 5.50 16.37 -0.78
C GLN A 62 4.72 16.07 0.50
N LEU A 63 3.69 15.19 0.43
CA LEU A 63 2.95 14.73 1.60
C LEU A 63 3.88 14.11 2.64
N TYR A 64 4.80 13.24 2.20
CA TYR A 64 5.79 12.63 3.08
C TYR A 64 6.63 13.66 3.83
N GLN A 65 7.13 14.68 3.15
CA GLN A 65 7.95 15.73 3.77
C GLN A 65 7.17 16.56 4.79
N GLU A 66 5.92 16.93 4.49
CA GLU A 66 5.06 17.66 5.43
C GLU A 66 4.67 16.75 6.62
N ALA A 67 4.35 15.47 6.38
CA ALA A 67 4.04 14.51 7.43
C ALA A 67 5.23 14.21 8.36
N LEU A 68 6.47 14.24 7.85
CA LEU A 68 7.68 14.17 8.68
C LEU A 68 7.78 15.36 9.64
N LYS A 69 7.56 16.59 9.15
CA LYS A 69 7.59 17.80 9.97
C LYS A 69 6.50 17.78 11.04
N ALA A 70 5.30 17.35 10.68
CA ALA A 70 4.15 17.22 11.58
C ALA A 70 4.26 16.03 12.54
N ASN A 71 5.22 15.12 12.32
CA ASN A 71 5.32 13.84 12.99
C ASN A 71 4.02 13.02 12.93
N ASP A 72 3.31 13.11 11.82
CA ASP A 72 2.04 12.41 11.59
C ASP A 72 2.28 11.05 10.90
N ASN A 73 2.13 9.96 11.66
CA ASN A 73 2.40 8.62 11.17
C ASN A 73 1.39 8.15 10.12
N TYR A 74 0.13 8.59 10.20
CA TYR A 74 -0.90 8.21 9.22
C TYR A 74 -0.56 8.71 7.82
N TYR A 75 -0.23 10.00 7.70
CA TYR A 75 0.14 10.58 6.40
C TYR A 75 1.54 10.15 5.94
N LYS A 76 2.47 9.83 6.85
CA LYS A 76 3.76 9.20 6.49
C LYS A 76 3.54 7.84 5.84
N GLU A 77 2.69 6.99 6.44
CA GLU A 77 2.39 5.66 5.89
C GLU A 77 1.70 5.75 4.53
N ALA A 78 0.67 6.60 4.39
CA ALA A 78 -0.04 6.80 3.14
C ALA A 78 0.91 7.26 2.02
N ALA A 79 1.75 8.23 2.30
CA ALA A 79 2.72 8.75 1.33
C ALA A 79 3.78 7.70 0.94
N LEU A 80 4.34 6.99 1.92
CA LEU A 80 5.33 5.92 1.68
C LEU A 80 4.73 4.78 0.84
N THR A 81 3.48 4.42 1.07
CA THR A 81 2.76 3.41 0.28
C THR A 81 2.74 3.79 -1.20
N GLU A 82 2.36 5.03 -1.52
CA GLU A 82 2.28 5.48 -2.91
C GLU A 82 3.66 5.63 -3.57
N ILE A 83 4.65 6.15 -2.84
CA ILE A 83 6.03 6.25 -3.34
C ILE A 83 6.59 4.85 -3.65
N LEU A 84 6.42 3.90 -2.75
CA LEU A 84 6.89 2.53 -2.93
C LEU A 84 6.17 1.83 -4.07
N ARG A 85 4.84 1.98 -4.15
CA ARG A 85 4.04 1.44 -5.24
C ARG A 85 4.52 1.96 -6.60
N HIS A 86 4.81 3.26 -6.71
CA HIS A 86 5.34 3.85 -7.94
C HIS A 86 6.68 3.22 -8.33
N TYR A 87 7.65 3.20 -7.42
CA TYR A 87 8.99 2.68 -7.72
C TYR A 87 9.00 1.19 -8.04
N ILE A 88 8.18 0.40 -7.36
CA ILE A 88 8.04 -1.01 -7.67
C ILE A 88 7.39 -1.22 -9.04
N ASN A 89 6.32 -0.48 -9.36
CA ASN A 89 5.63 -0.61 -10.64
C ASN A 89 6.46 -0.12 -11.84
N THR A 90 7.39 0.81 -11.61
CA THR A 90 8.30 1.34 -12.64
C THR A 90 9.67 0.63 -12.64
N ASP A 91 9.82 -0.46 -11.90
CA ASP A 91 11.02 -1.30 -11.85
C ASP A 91 12.28 -0.58 -11.30
N GLN A 92 12.07 0.45 -10.49
CA GLN A 92 13.15 1.23 -9.86
C GLN A 92 13.52 0.63 -8.50
N THR A 93 14.07 -0.59 -8.51
CA THR A 93 14.35 -1.40 -7.32
C THR A 93 15.23 -0.69 -6.30
N ASP A 94 16.27 0.03 -6.73
CA ASP A 94 17.16 0.76 -5.82
C ASP A 94 16.40 1.86 -5.07
N SER A 95 15.56 2.62 -5.77
CA SER A 95 14.72 3.64 -5.16
C SER A 95 13.71 3.03 -4.19
N ALA A 96 13.08 1.90 -4.55
CA ALA A 96 12.17 1.19 -3.67
C ALA A 96 12.86 0.74 -2.38
N ASN A 97 14.07 0.16 -2.47
CA ASN A 97 14.86 -0.25 -1.30
C ASN A 97 15.16 0.91 -0.34
N VAL A 98 15.50 2.09 -0.88
CA VAL A 98 15.71 3.29 -0.06
C VAL A 98 14.47 3.65 0.74
N TYR A 99 13.28 3.60 0.12
CA TYR A 99 12.04 3.96 0.81
C TYR A 99 11.52 2.85 1.73
N ILE A 100 11.81 1.58 1.47
CA ILE A 100 11.56 0.49 2.42
C ILE A 100 12.39 0.73 3.69
N ALA A 101 13.68 1.03 3.54
CA ALA A 101 14.54 1.34 4.69
C ALA A 101 14.03 2.56 5.50
N LYS A 102 13.51 3.60 4.83
CA LYS A 102 12.86 4.73 5.50
C LYS A 102 11.60 4.28 6.26
N ALA A 103 10.73 3.47 5.66
CA ALA A 103 9.56 2.93 6.34
C ALA A 103 9.94 2.12 7.58
N GLU A 104 11.00 1.32 7.50
CA GLU A 104 11.53 0.56 8.65
C GLU A 104 12.04 1.44 9.79
N GLN A 105 12.61 2.60 9.49
CA GLN A 105 13.16 3.53 10.48
C GLN A 105 12.10 4.46 11.09
N GLU A 106 11.17 4.92 10.28
CA GLU A 106 10.29 6.05 10.62
C GLU A 106 8.89 5.63 11.06
N LEU A 107 8.39 4.50 10.57
CA LEU A 107 7.11 3.94 11.00
C LEU A 107 7.31 3.08 12.25
N LYS A 108 6.26 2.94 13.05
CA LYS A 108 6.25 2.12 14.28
C LYS A 108 5.03 1.22 14.32
N GLY A 109 5.15 0.16 15.10
CA GLY A 109 4.05 -0.76 15.35
C GLY A 109 3.53 -1.43 14.08
N GLU A 110 2.22 -1.55 14.00
CA GLU A 110 1.52 -2.27 12.94
C GLU A 110 1.71 -1.62 11.56
N ALA A 111 1.64 -0.29 11.46
CA ALA A 111 1.86 0.45 10.23
C ALA A 111 3.20 0.13 9.56
N ARG A 112 4.27 0.04 10.37
CA ARG A 112 5.58 -0.39 9.89
C ARG A 112 5.54 -1.83 9.37
N THR A 113 4.99 -2.73 10.17
CA THR A 113 5.03 -4.17 9.85
C THR A 113 4.20 -4.48 8.62
N SER A 114 2.99 -3.92 8.51
CA SER A 114 2.10 -4.11 7.36
C SER A 114 2.71 -3.58 6.08
N LEU A 115 3.14 -2.32 6.07
CA LEU A 115 3.70 -1.69 4.86
C LEU A 115 4.98 -2.38 4.39
N VAL A 116 5.93 -2.63 5.29
CA VAL A 116 7.20 -3.27 4.93
C VAL A 116 7.00 -4.69 4.43
N SER A 117 6.15 -5.48 5.10
CA SER A 117 5.85 -6.86 4.68
C SER A 117 5.16 -6.88 3.31
N PHE A 118 4.20 -5.99 3.07
CA PHE A 118 3.49 -5.90 1.79
C PHE A 118 4.44 -5.51 0.65
N MET A 119 5.30 -4.51 0.86
CA MET A 119 6.23 -4.06 -0.18
C MET A 119 7.31 -5.11 -0.48
N LYS A 120 7.84 -5.78 0.54
CA LYS A 120 8.75 -6.91 0.35
C LYS A 120 8.07 -8.07 -0.39
N MET A 121 6.82 -8.38 -0.07
CA MET A 121 6.03 -9.38 -0.78
C MET A 121 5.93 -9.07 -2.29
N ILE A 122 5.64 -7.82 -2.66
CA ILE A 122 5.56 -7.42 -4.06
C ILE A 122 6.93 -7.58 -4.75
N GLN A 123 8.02 -7.13 -4.11
CA GLN A 123 9.38 -7.28 -4.66
C GLN A 123 9.75 -8.75 -4.83
N ASP A 124 9.54 -9.57 -3.81
CA ASP A 124 9.85 -11.00 -3.84
C ASP A 124 9.04 -11.72 -4.93
N THR A 125 7.75 -11.38 -5.07
CA THR A 125 6.89 -11.88 -6.15
C THR A 125 7.45 -11.54 -7.53
N ARG A 126 7.95 -10.30 -7.73
CA ARG A 126 8.61 -9.91 -9.00
C ARG A 126 9.85 -10.76 -9.26
N VAL A 127 10.70 -11.00 -8.26
CA VAL A 127 11.86 -11.89 -8.40
C VAL A 127 11.41 -13.28 -8.84
N ILE A 128 10.33 -13.83 -8.27
CA ILE A 128 9.77 -15.14 -8.67
C ILE A 128 9.36 -15.16 -10.14
N PHE A 129 8.72 -14.09 -10.65
CA PHE A 129 8.22 -14.07 -12.03
C PHE A 129 9.27 -13.72 -13.08
N TYR A 130 10.21 -12.81 -12.74
CA TYR A 130 11.11 -12.23 -13.74
C TYR A 130 12.55 -12.69 -13.65
N THR A 131 12.89 -13.55 -12.69
CA THR A 131 14.24 -14.10 -12.55
C THR A 131 14.21 -15.64 -12.44
N SER A 132 15.37 -16.24 -12.62
CA SER A 132 15.59 -17.67 -12.44
C SER A 132 16.87 -17.93 -11.62
N GLY A 133 17.14 -19.18 -11.28
CA GLY A 133 18.37 -19.58 -10.60
C GLY A 133 18.50 -19.04 -9.18
N GLU A 134 19.67 -18.51 -8.84
CA GLU A 134 20.03 -18.15 -7.47
C GLU A 134 19.14 -17.05 -6.84
N PRO A 135 18.78 -15.94 -7.52
CA PRO A 135 17.93 -14.93 -6.94
C PRO A 135 16.55 -15.48 -6.54
N ARG A 136 15.91 -16.26 -7.41
CA ARG A 136 14.63 -16.92 -7.13
C ARG A 136 14.74 -17.89 -5.97
N ARG A 137 15.77 -18.75 -5.97
CA ARG A 137 16.03 -19.70 -4.89
C ARG A 137 16.19 -19.02 -3.55
N LYS A 138 16.96 -17.91 -3.49
CA LYS A 138 17.17 -17.14 -2.27
C LYS A 138 15.87 -16.61 -1.67
N VAL A 139 14.97 -16.08 -2.49
CA VAL A 139 13.65 -15.60 -2.04
C VAL A 139 12.84 -16.76 -1.45
N LEU A 140 12.75 -17.89 -2.15
CA LEU A 140 11.99 -19.07 -1.70
C LEU A 140 12.53 -19.61 -0.38
N MET A 141 13.84 -19.80 -0.28
CA MET A 141 14.46 -20.30 0.95
C MET A 141 14.25 -19.33 2.12
N ASN A 142 14.31 -18.02 1.89
CA ASN A 142 14.05 -17.03 2.93
C ASN A 142 12.60 -17.14 3.47
N CYS A 143 11.61 -17.30 2.58
CA CYS A 143 10.22 -17.50 3.00
C CYS A 143 10.03 -18.81 3.76
N LEU A 144 10.60 -19.89 3.28
CA LEU A 144 10.53 -21.21 3.94
C LEU A 144 11.15 -21.18 5.35
N PHE A 145 12.38 -20.67 5.49
CA PHE A 145 13.04 -20.56 6.80
C PHE A 145 12.25 -19.69 7.80
N LYS A 146 11.66 -18.60 7.33
CA LYS A 146 10.79 -17.81 8.20
C LYS A 146 9.58 -18.60 8.69
N LEU A 147 8.95 -19.38 7.83
CA LEU A 147 7.77 -20.18 8.18
C LEU A 147 8.09 -21.41 9.03
N GLU A 148 9.36 -21.80 9.22
CA GLU A 148 9.76 -22.82 10.20
C GLU A 148 9.49 -22.36 11.66
N GLU A 149 9.50 -21.04 11.90
CA GLU A 149 9.22 -20.46 13.22
C GLU A 149 8.04 -19.46 13.16
N PRO A 150 6.83 -19.93 12.83
CA PRO A 150 5.70 -19.06 12.52
C PRO A 150 5.26 -18.16 13.69
N ASP A 151 5.53 -18.59 14.93
CA ASP A 151 5.18 -17.81 16.12
C ASP A 151 6.03 -16.56 16.30
N LYS A 152 7.17 -16.46 15.61
CA LYS A 152 8.02 -15.28 15.59
C LYS A 152 7.59 -14.24 14.53
N LEU A 153 6.66 -14.61 13.65
CA LEU A 153 6.20 -13.75 12.55
C LEU A 153 4.90 -13.04 12.93
N SER A 154 4.81 -11.79 12.52
CA SER A 154 3.53 -11.08 12.49
C SER A 154 2.57 -11.72 11.46
N PRO A 155 1.24 -11.52 11.58
CA PRO A 155 0.29 -11.98 10.55
C PRO A 155 0.65 -11.48 9.15
N TYR A 156 1.10 -10.23 9.02
CA TYR A 156 1.52 -9.64 7.73
C TYR A 156 2.72 -10.35 7.10
N GLU A 157 3.71 -10.76 7.90
CA GLU A 157 4.87 -11.52 7.41
C GLU A 157 4.49 -12.93 7.00
N LYS A 158 3.58 -13.59 7.74
CA LYS A 158 3.04 -14.90 7.36
C LYS A 158 2.30 -14.83 6.03
N ILE A 159 1.43 -13.83 5.87
CA ILE A 159 0.72 -13.55 4.61
C ILE A 159 1.72 -13.36 3.47
N ALA A 160 2.72 -12.52 3.66
CA ALA A 160 3.72 -12.23 2.64
C ALA A 160 4.49 -13.49 2.20
N CYS A 161 5.00 -14.28 3.15
CA CYS A 161 5.74 -15.51 2.84
C CYS A 161 4.86 -16.55 2.14
N ASN A 162 3.66 -16.83 2.65
CA ASN A 162 2.74 -17.79 2.03
C ASN A 162 2.30 -17.32 0.63
N TYR A 163 2.03 -16.03 0.43
CA TYR A 163 1.68 -15.50 -0.88
C TYR A 163 2.80 -15.70 -1.91
N VAL A 164 4.05 -15.37 -1.55
CA VAL A 164 5.23 -15.54 -2.42
C VAL A 164 5.43 -17.01 -2.79
N LEU A 165 5.31 -17.92 -1.84
CA LEU A 165 5.42 -19.37 -2.09
C LEU A 165 4.27 -19.89 -2.97
N GLY A 166 3.03 -19.47 -2.70
CA GLY A 166 1.87 -19.80 -3.53
C GLY A 166 2.04 -19.33 -4.98
N MET A 167 2.53 -18.10 -5.16
CA MET A 167 2.82 -17.55 -6.49
C MET A 167 3.96 -18.28 -7.20
N ALA A 168 4.98 -18.74 -6.47
CA ALA A 168 6.07 -19.51 -7.04
C ALA A 168 5.60 -20.89 -7.56
N VAL A 169 4.76 -21.57 -6.79
CA VAL A 169 4.15 -22.85 -7.21
C VAL A 169 3.24 -22.60 -8.41
N SER A 170 2.39 -21.57 -8.38
CA SER A 170 1.50 -21.24 -9.51
C SER A 170 2.25 -20.85 -10.78
N ASN A 171 3.42 -20.22 -10.66
CA ASN A 171 4.26 -19.88 -11.82
C ASN A 171 4.94 -21.14 -12.42
N SER A 172 5.32 -22.11 -11.60
CA SER A 172 5.86 -23.41 -12.09
C SER A 172 4.81 -24.26 -12.82
N VAL A 173 3.51 -23.99 -12.58
CA VAL A 173 2.38 -24.60 -13.33
C VAL A 173 2.41 -24.27 -14.81
N MET A 174 2.86 -23.06 -15.13
CA MET A 174 2.93 -22.58 -16.52
C MET A 174 4.05 -23.24 -17.31
N GLU A 175 4.99 -23.91 -16.64
CA GLU A 175 6.06 -24.72 -17.22
C GLU A 175 5.60 -26.18 -17.26
N GLU A 176 4.91 -26.61 -18.27
CA GLU A 176 4.38 -27.91 -18.76
C GLU A 176 4.50 -29.21 -17.91
N ASN A 177 5.00 -29.20 -16.66
CA ASN A 177 5.31 -30.40 -15.85
C ASN A 177 4.68 -30.41 -14.46
N MET A 178 3.53 -29.76 -14.28
CA MET A 178 2.91 -29.73 -12.95
C MET A 178 2.32 -31.06 -12.53
N LEU A 179 2.78 -31.57 -11.42
CA LEU A 179 2.16 -32.70 -10.73
C LEU A 179 0.96 -32.22 -9.89
N LYS A 180 -0.01 -33.10 -9.68
CA LYS A 180 -1.21 -32.83 -8.85
C LYS A 180 -0.85 -32.38 -7.43
N GLU A 181 0.29 -32.84 -6.91
CA GLU A 181 0.88 -32.47 -5.64
C GLU A 181 1.24 -30.99 -5.57
N ASP A 182 1.83 -30.44 -6.64
CA ASP A 182 2.25 -29.02 -6.68
C ASP A 182 1.03 -28.10 -6.60
N PHE A 183 -0.06 -28.45 -7.30
CA PHE A 183 -1.31 -27.72 -7.22
C PHE A 183 -1.90 -27.73 -5.80
N LYS A 184 -1.86 -28.86 -5.13
CA LYS A 184 -2.33 -29.00 -3.75
C LYS A 184 -1.49 -28.13 -2.80
N GLN A 185 -0.18 -28.14 -2.96
CA GLN A 185 0.73 -27.31 -2.15
C GLN A 185 0.51 -25.81 -2.40
N GLY A 186 0.35 -25.39 -3.65
CA GLY A 186 0.05 -24.02 -3.98
C GLY A 186 -1.26 -23.54 -3.35
N LYS A 187 -2.30 -24.38 -3.40
CA LYS A 187 -3.58 -24.10 -2.74
C LYS A 187 -3.41 -23.93 -1.22
N GLU A 188 -2.63 -24.79 -0.58
CA GLU A 188 -2.38 -24.73 0.87
C GLU A 188 -1.74 -23.39 1.28
N TYR A 189 -0.78 -22.89 0.51
CA TYR A 189 -0.20 -21.58 0.76
C TYR A 189 -1.24 -20.46 0.67
N PHE A 190 -2.12 -20.48 -0.33
CA PHE A 190 -3.18 -19.47 -0.44
C PHE A 190 -4.26 -19.59 0.63
N ASP A 191 -4.62 -20.80 1.05
CA ASP A 191 -5.53 -21.03 2.19
C ASP A 191 -4.92 -20.45 3.48
N ASN A 192 -3.61 -20.57 3.68
CA ASN A 192 -2.90 -19.95 4.81
C ASN A 192 -2.93 -18.42 4.73
N VAL A 193 -2.78 -17.83 3.53
CA VAL A 193 -2.95 -16.37 3.34
C VAL A 193 -4.32 -15.91 3.81
N LEU A 194 -5.39 -16.59 3.40
CA LEU A 194 -6.75 -16.26 3.79
C LEU A 194 -6.93 -16.38 5.32
N THR A 195 -6.46 -17.48 5.90
CA THR A 195 -6.54 -17.74 7.35
C THR A 195 -5.82 -16.66 8.18
N GLU A 196 -4.66 -16.18 7.73
CA GLU A 196 -3.96 -15.10 8.43
C GLU A 196 -4.61 -13.74 8.18
N ALA A 197 -5.18 -13.51 6.99
CA ALA A 197 -5.89 -12.27 6.68
C ALA A 197 -7.15 -12.07 7.53
N GLU A 198 -7.87 -13.15 7.86
CA GLU A 198 -9.05 -13.11 8.75
C GLU A 198 -8.70 -12.69 10.19
N LYS A 199 -7.43 -12.76 10.59
CA LYS A 199 -6.95 -12.32 11.92
C LYS A 199 -6.58 -10.85 11.98
N LEU A 200 -6.55 -10.17 10.83
CA LEU A 200 -6.24 -8.74 10.76
C LEU A 200 -7.45 -7.92 11.23
N PRO A 201 -7.21 -6.76 11.88
CA PRO A 201 -8.28 -5.90 12.38
C PRO A 201 -9.08 -5.24 11.25
#